data_69d282729d7ec7fccf7e723a35afe2d3
#
_entry.id   69d282729d7ec7fccf7e723a35afe2d3
#
_cell.length_a   1.000
_cell.length_b   1.000
_cell.length_c   1.000
_cell.angle_alpha   90.00
_cell.angle_beta   90.00
_cell.angle_gamma   90.00
#
_symmetry.space_group_name_H-M   'P 1'
#
loop_
_entity.id
_entity.type
_entity.pdbx_description
1 polymer ?
#
loop_
_entity_poly.entity_id
_entity_poly.type
_entity_poly.pdbx_seq_one_letter_code
_entity_poly.pdbx_strand_id
1 'polypeptide(L)'
;MKYAETIKKIMLPDYIETNIQYTKKYLKIPTSKNKEFRSSRRAIIRESYKLLLSKLKGDNYIKNDFLNENIYIIWKESFQKATNNATRTWQTTYAVTKLPRIIKNAKPFDENYRCFDIKDGNQAKNRYVEIIKLRYSFNNNKIDYMNFTIELVIGKKEDGKHVQYSLEYIKKACS
;
A
#
# COMPACT_ATOMS: atom_id res chain seq x y z
N MET A 1 0.19 -0.86 40.53
CA MET A 1 0.88 -0.02 39.53
C MET A 1 0.81 -0.69 38.20
N LYS A 2 0.02 -0.13 37.30
CA LYS A 2 -0.01 -0.65 35.95
C LYS A 2 1.22 -0.16 35.22
N TYR A 3 2.12 -1.05 34.91
CA TYR A 3 3.14 -0.73 33.94
C TYR A 3 2.44 -0.56 32.59
N ALA A 4 2.24 0.69 32.17
CA ALA A 4 1.99 0.92 30.79
C ALA A 4 3.13 0.23 30.05
N GLU A 5 2.82 -0.77 29.23
CA GLU A 5 3.81 -1.33 28.32
C GLU A 5 4.27 -0.19 27.42
N THR A 6 5.34 0.45 27.84
CA THR A 6 5.96 1.48 27.03
C THR A 6 6.49 0.79 25.79
N ILE A 7 5.94 1.12 24.65
CA ILE A 7 6.51 0.69 23.36
C ILE A 7 7.96 1.14 23.38
N LYS A 8 8.88 0.19 23.53
CA LYS A 8 10.31 0.49 23.49
C LYS A 8 10.63 1.09 22.13
N LYS A 9 11.23 2.28 22.14
CA LYS A 9 11.75 2.89 20.92
C LYS A 9 12.92 2.05 20.43
N ILE A 10 12.63 1.08 19.58
CA ILE A 10 13.62 0.19 18.99
C ILE A 10 14.21 0.90 17.77
N MET A 11 15.53 0.89 17.62
CA MET A 11 16.20 1.45 16.45
C MET A 11 15.72 0.74 15.18
N LEU A 12 15.48 1.53 14.13
CA LEU A 12 15.15 1.00 12.82
C LEU A 12 16.31 0.14 12.31
N PRO A 13 16.08 -1.14 11.99
CA PRO A 13 17.14 -1.99 11.44
C PRO A 13 17.46 -1.62 9.99
N ASP A 14 18.57 -2.12 9.47
CA ASP A 14 18.95 -1.92 8.06
C ASP A 14 17.98 -2.62 7.10
N TYR A 15 17.35 -3.71 7.54
CA TYR A 15 16.40 -4.50 6.75
C TYR A 15 15.19 -4.87 7.59
N ILE A 16 14.01 -4.77 6.97
CA ILE A 16 12.77 -5.31 7.54
C ILE A 16 12.58 -6.72 6.98
N GLU A 17 12.53 -7.69 7.87
CA GLU A 17 12.30 -9.08 7.52
C GLU A 17 10.80 -9.37 7.47
N THR A 18 10.34 -9.97 6.38
CA THR A 18 8.93 -10.26 6.18
C THR A 18 8.74 -11.38 5.16
N ASN A 19 7.51 -11.86 5.04
CA ASN A 19 7.08 -12.75 3.96
C ASN A 19 6.07 -11.99 3.08
N ILE A 20 6.06 -12.31 1.79
CA ILE A 20 4.93 -11.92 0.95
C ILE A 20 3.71 -12.67 1.49
N GLN A 21 2.61 -11.94 1.73
CA GLN A 21 1.37 -12.54 2.18
C GLN A 21 1.00 -13.73 1.25
N TYR A 22 0.46 -14.79 1.78
CA TYR A 22 0.05 -16.01 1.05
C TYR A 22 1.20 -16.82 0.43
N THR A 23 2.43 -16.50 0.71
CA THR A 23 3.59 -17.31 0.29
C THR A 23 4.51 -17.60 1.47
N LYS A 24 5.40 -18.60 1.31
CA LYS A 24 6.45 -18.86 2.27
C LYS A 24 7.76 -18.14 1.95
N LYS A 25 7.72 -17.27 0.93
CA LYS A 25 8.93 -16.57 0.48
C LYS A 25 9.32 -15.49 1.48
N TYR A 26 10.49 -15.69 2.06
CA TYR A 26 11.11 -14.76 3.00
C TYR A 26 11.82 -13.64 2.26
N LEU A 27 11.67 -12.42 2.76
CA LEU A 27 12.23 -11.22 2.16
C LEU A 27 12.92 -10.34 3.20
N LYS A 28 13.90 -9.58 2.72
CA LYS A 28 14.54 -8.50 3.47
C LYS A 28 14.36 -7.19 2.71
N ILE A 29 13.63 -6.26 3.29
CA ILE A 29 13.37 -4.95 2.69
C ILE A 29 14.38 -3.95 3.24
N PRO A 30 15.25 -3.36 2.39
CA PRO A 30 16.19 -2.34 2.88
C PRO A 30 15.46 -1.08 3.31
N THR A 31 15.86 -0.53 4.45
CA THR A 31 15.24 0.67 5.02
C THR A 31 15.94 1.96 4.62
N SER A 32 17.16 1.87 4.11
CA SER A 32 17.95 3.03 3.69
C SER A 32 17.26 3.83 2.60
N LYS A 33 17.31 5.16 2.70
CA LYS A 33 16.79 6.09 1.69
C LYS A 33 17.73 6.29 0.52
N ASN A 34 18.95 5.73 0.55
CA ASN A 34 19.93 5.87 -0.51
C ASN A 34 19.41 5.26 -1.81
N LYS A 35 19.71 5.95 -2.92
CA LYS A 35 19.22 5.56 -4.25
C LYS A 35 19.57 4.12 -4.64
N GLU A 36 20.74 3.64 -4.20
CA GLU A 36 21.20 2.28 -4.49
C GLU A 36 20.26 1.18 -4.00
N PHE A 37 19.45 1.45 -2.97
CA PHE A 37 18.50 0.49 -2.42
C PHE A 37 17.13 0.51 -3.10
N ARG A 38 16.88 1.48 -3.98
CA ARG A 38 15.59 1.58 -4.69
C ARG A 38 15.35 0.43 -5.64
N SER A 39 16.39 -0.04 -6.31
CA SER A 39 16.29 -1.20 -7.22
C SER A 39 15.90 -2.47 -6.47
N SER A 40 16.43 -2.65 -5.26
CA SER A 40 16.07 -3.80 -4.40
C SER A 40 14.61 -3.74 -3.99
N ARG A 41 14.11 -2.57 -3.58
CA ARG A 41 12.69 -2.41 -3.24
C ARG A 41 11.79 -2.61 -4.47
N ARG A 42 12.20 -2.10 -5.63
CA ARG A 42 11.47 -2.32 -6.89
C ARG A 42 11.33 -3.80 -7.22
N ALA A 43 12.40 -4.57 -7.06
CA ALA A 43 12.37 -6.02 -7.30
C ALA A 43 11.37 -6.72 -6.37
N ILE A 44 11.33 -6.33 -5.10
CA ILE A 44 10.37 -6.87 -4.12
C ILE A 44 8.93 -6.54 -4.52
N ILE A 45 8.68 -5.31 -4.94
CA ILE A 45 7.35 -4.88 -5.39
C ILE A 45 6.92 -5.66 -6.63
N ARG A 46 7.80 -5.81 -7.61
CA ARG A 46 7.53 -6.57 -8.82
C ARG A 46 7.17 -8.03 -8.50
N GLU A 47 7.97 -8.66 -7.67
CA GLU A 47 7.74 -10.04 -7.22
C GLU A 47 6.39 -10.18 -6.53
N SER A 48 6.08 -9.25 -5.62
CA SER A 48 4.83 -9.26 -4.87
C SER A 48 3.61 -9.18 -5.79
N TYR A 49 3.64 -8.27 -6.78
CA TYR A 49 2.55 -8.16 -7.75
C TYR A 49 2.43 -9.38 -8.66
N LYS A 50 3.55 -9.94 -9.12
CA LYS A 50 3.54 -11.16 -9.93
C LYS A 50 2.92 -12.34 -9.18
N LEU A 51 3.31 -12.53 -7.93
CA LEU A 51 2.77 -13.60 -7.11
C LEU A 51 1.29 -13.39 -6.81
N LEU A 52 0.89 -12.15 -6.56
CA LEU A 52 -0.51 -11.83 -6.32
C LEU A 52 -1.38 -12.14 -7.54
N LEU A 53 -0.99 -11.66 -8.71
CA LEU A 53 -1.74 -11.90 -9.96
C LEU A 53 -1.80 -13.39 -10.30
N SER A 54 -0.73 -14.12 -10.06
CA SER A 54 -0.70 -15.58 -10.23
C SER A 54 -1.68 -16.26 -9.25
N LYS A 55 -1.74 -15.80 -8.02
CA LYS A 55 -2.66 -16.34 -7.00
C LYS A 55 -4.13 -16.09 -7.36
N LEU A 56 -4.44 -14.94 -7.94
CA LEU A 56 -5.81 -14.57 -8.31
C LEU A 56 -6.33 -15.28 -9.56
N LYS A 57 -5.47 -15.92 -10.33
CA LYS A 57 -5.83 -16.81 -11.47
C LYS A 57 -6.78 -16.19 -12.48
N GLY A 58 -6.55 -14.93 -12.87
CA GLY A 58 -7.35 -14.23 -13.86
C GLY A 58 -8.48 -13.38 -13.34
N ASP A 59 -8.95 -13.57 -12.11
CA ASP A 59 -9.98 -12.73 -11.51
C ASP A 59 -9.46 -11.34 -11.12
N ASN A 60 -8.19 -11.18 -10.91
CA ASN A 60 -7.45 -9.91 -10.76
C ASN A 60 -8.08 -8.86 -9.83
N TYR A 61 -8.90 -9.26 -8.88
CA TYR A 61 -9.52 -8.34 -7.92
C TYR A 61 -9.56 -8.90 -6.51
N ILE A 62 -9.65 -7.98 -5.56
CA ILE A 62 -9.89 -8.28 -4.16
C ILE A 62 -10.99 -7.33 -3.69
N LYS A 63 -11.99 -7.86 -3.00
CA LYS A 63 -13.11 -7.06 -2.51
C LYS A 63 -12.68 -6.22 -1.30
N ASN A 64 -12.98 -4.92 -1.36
CA ASN A 64 -12.88 -4.05 -0.19
C ASN A 64 -14.18 -4.14 0.61
N ASP A 65 -14.07 -4.44 1.91
CA ASP A 65 -15.23 -4.68 2.76
C ASP A 65 -16.04 -3.40 3.03
N PHE A 66 -15.38 -2.25 3.11
CA PHE A 66 -16.08 -0.98 3.34
C PHE A 66 -16.89 -0.54 2.12
N LEU A 67 -16.24 -0.50 0.95
CA LEU A 67 -16.91 -0.08 -0.29
C LEU A 67 -17.88 -1.13 -0.81
N ASN A 68 -17.72 -2.39 -0.40
CA ASN A 68 -18.44 -3.55 -0.93
C ASN A 68 -18.26 -3.65 -2.45
N GLU A 69 -17.05 -3.34 -2.93
CA GLU A 69 -16.68 -3.33 -4.35
C GLU A 69 -15.42 -4.13 -4.58
N ASN A 70 -15.32 -4.73 -5.74
CA ASN A 70 -14.11 -5.42 -6.18
C ASN A 70 -13.07 -4.39 -6.63
N ILE A 71 -11.88 -4.46 -6.06
CA ILE A 71 -10.76 -3.59 -6.42
C ILE A 71 -9.82 -4.38 -7.33
N TYR A 72 -9.74 -3.98 -8.58
CA TYR A 72 -8.95 -4.66 -9.60
C TYR A 72 -7.49 -4.28 -9.50
N ILE A 73 -6.62 -5.24 -9.73
CA ILE A 73 -5.18 -5.05 -9.83
C ILE A 73 -4.81 -5.22 -11.28
N ILE A 74 -4.42 -4.12 -11.94
CA ILE A 74 -4.02 -4.09 -13.34
C ILE A 74 -2.54 -3.77 -13.40
N TRP A 75 -1.74 -4.65 -13.98
CA TRP A 75 -0.28 -4.52 -13.98
C TRP A 75 0.20 -3.12 -14.40
N LYS A 76 -0.28 -2.62 -15.53
CA LYS A 76 0.10 -1.29 -16.02
C LYS A 76 -0.24 -0.16 -15.06
N GLU A 77 -1.43 -0.16 -14.51
CA GLU A 77 -1.93 0.93 -13.68
C GLU A 77 -1.49 0.80 -12.23
N SER A 78 -1.54 -0.41 -11.69
CA SER A 78 -1.25 -0.66 -10.28
C SER A 78 0.24 -0.72 -9.97
N PHE A 79 1.00 -1.49 -10.78
CA PHE A 79 2.42 -1.69 -10.53
C PHE A 79 3.25 -0.45 -10.86
N GLN A 80 3.04 0.17 -12.00
CA GLN A 80 3.89 1.28 -12.45
C GLN A 80 3.80 2.49 -11.51
N LYS A 81 2.60 2.84 -11.07
CA LYS A 81 2.41 3.95 -10.12
C LYS A 81 2.87 3.58 -8.72
N ALA A 82 2.55 2.38 -8.26
CA ALA A 82 3.03 1.91 -6.96
C ALA A 82 4.55 1.94 -6.90
N THR A 83 5.24 1.57 -7.99
CA THR A 83 6.70 1.53 -8.03
C THR A 83 7.32 2.90 -7.80
N ASN A 84 6.77 3.95 -8.40
CA ASN A 84 7.34 5.29 -8.27
C ASN A 84 7.27 5.82 -6.85
N ASN A 85 6.20 5.54 -6.11
CA ASN A 85 6.04 5.97 -4.72
C ASN A 85 6.62 4.95 -3.73
N ALA A 86 6.38 3.67 -3.98
CA ALA A 86 6.76 2.60 -3.06
C ALA A 86 8.27 2.42 -2.93
N THR A 87 9.04 2.68 -3.99
CA THR A 87 10.49 2.55 -3.92
C THR A 87 11.16 3.60 -3.05
N ARG A 88 10.46 4.71 -2.75
CA ARG A 88 11.00 5.80 -1.93
C ARG A 88 11.02 5.47 -0.45
N THR A 89 10.11 4.63 0.02
CA THR A 89 9.99 4.28 1.42
C THR A 89 9.92 2.77 1.61
N TRP A 90 10.53 2.28 2.69
CA TRP A 90 10.41 0.87 3.04
C TRP A 90 8.98 0.52 3.50
N GLN A 91 8.28 1.49 4.10
CA GLN A 91 6.90 1.29 4.57
C GLN A 91 5.96 0.95 3.43
N THR A 92 6.06 1.67 2.31
CA THR A 92 5.23 1.40 1.15
C THR A 92 5.60 0.06 0.51
N THR A 93 6.89 -0.26 0.45
CA THR A 93 7.34 -1.58 -0.04
C THR A 93 6.81 -2.71 0.83
N TYR A 94 6.89 -2.55 2.15
CA TYR A 94 6.30 -3.52 3.09
C TYR A 94 4.80 -3.69 2.85
N ALA A 95 4.09 -2.59 2.66
CA ALA A 95 2.66 -2.60 2.38
C ALA A 95 2.31 -3.42 1.13
N VAL A 96 3.10 -3.30 0.07
CA VAL A 96 2.89 -4.09 -1.15
C VAL A 96 2.96 -5.60 -0.86
N THR A 97 3.84 -6.03 0.03
CA THR A 97 3.90 -7.44 0.43
C THR A 97 2.66 -7.92 1.18
N LYS A 98 1.85 -6.99 1.68
CA LYS A 98 0.60 -7.24 2.42
C LYS A 98 -0.63 -6.70 1.68
N LEU A 99 -0.54 -6.51 0.38
CA LEU A 99 -1.55 -5.83 -0.43
C LEU A 99 -2.96 -6.41 -0.29
N PRO A 100 -3.17 -7.75 -0.31
CA PRO A 100 -4.52 -8.30 -0.14
C PRO A 100 -5.20 -7.87 1.16
N ARG A 101 -4.46 -7.86 2.27
CA ARG A 101 -5.00 -7.43 3.56
C ARG A 101 -5.36 -5.94 3.55
N ILE A 102 -4.52 -5.12 2.92
CA ILE A 102 -4.76 -3.69 2.81
C ILE A 102 -6.00 -3.42 1.96
N ILE A 103 -6.10 -4.03 0.79
CA ILE A 103 -7.25 -3.84 -0.10
C ILE A 103 -8.55 -4.26 0.58
N LYS A 104 -8.54 -5.39 1.26
CA LYS A 104 -9.74 -5.90 1.94
C LYS A 104 -10.21 -4.98 3.07
N ASN A 105 -9.30 -4.44 3.87
CA ASN A 105 -9.61 -3.84 5.17
C ASN A 105 -9.47 -2.32 5.21
N ALA A 106 -8.94 -1.66 4.17
CA ALA A 106 -8.78 -0.22 4.17
C ALA A 106 -10.14 0.48 4.31
N LYS A 107 -10.15 1.57 5.09
CA LYS A 107 -11.35 2.34 5.44
C LYS A 107 -11.12 3.82 5.23
N PRO A 108 -12.18 4.64 5.09
CA PRO A 108 -12.01 6.09 5.05
C PRO A 108 -11.39 6.62 6.34
N PHE A 109 -10.54 7.62 6.20
CA PHE A 109 -10.03 8.39 7.34
C PHE A 109 -11.01 9.49 7.75
N ASP A 110 -11.64 10.14 6.75
CA ASP A 110 -12.61 11.22 6.96
C ASP A 110 -13.68 11.17 5.86
N GLU A 111 -14.58 12.17 5.88
CA GLU A 111 -15.70 12.27 4.93
C GLU A 111 -15.25 12.58 3.49
N ASN A 112 -14.03 13.10 3.32
CA ASN A 112 -13.50 13.53 2.03
C ASN A 112 -12.70 12.42 1.31
N TYR A 113 -13.05 11.18 1.55
CA TYR A 113 -12.35 10.05 0.93
C TYR A 113 -12.66 9.86 -0.57
N ARG A 114 -13.71 10.50 -1.07
CA ARG A 114 -14.12 10.42 -2.47
C ARG A 114 -13.92 11.78 -3.15
N CYS A 115 -13.22 11.77 -4.28
CA CYS A 115 -12.96 12.98 -5.07
C CYS A 115 -13.42 12.78 -6.51
N PHE A 116 -14.41 13.59 -6.93
CA PHE A 116 -14.96 13.58 -8.28
C PHE A 116 -14.34 14.64 -9.18
N ASP A 117 -13.77 15.69 -8.58
CA ASP A 117 -13.14 16.79 -9.31
C ASP A 117 -11.65 16.53 -9.46
N ILE A 118 -11.29 15.84 -10.54
CA ILE A 118 -9.90 15.50 -10.86
C ILE A 118 -9.36 16.60 -11.76
N LYS A 119 -8.59 17.53 -11.18
CA LYS A 119 -8.08 18.72 -11.87
C LYS A 119 -6.99 18.41 -12.90
N ASP A 120 -6.82 19.35 -13.84
CA ASP A 120 -5.82 19.31 -14.90
C ASP A 120 -4.39 19.10 -14.36
N GLY A 121 -3.60 18.38 -15.13
CA GLY A 121 -2.21 18.06 -14.77
C GLY A 121 -2.05 16.75 -14.02
N ASN A 122 -3.12 16.13 -13.55
CA ASN A 122 -3.06 14.81 -12.96
C ASN A 122 -3.28 13.75 -14.03
N GLN A 123 -2.32 12.85 -14.25
CA GLN A 123 -2.45 11.76 -15.23
C GLN A 123 -3.65 10.85 -14.93
N ALA A 124 -4.08 10.76 -13.69
CA ALA A 124 -5.27 10.01 -13.29
C ALA A 124 -6.54 10.57 -13.93
N LYS A 125 -6.58 11.88 -14.21
CA LYS A 125 -7.73 12.57 -14.81
C LYS A 125 -8.22 11.92 -16.10
N ASN A 126 -7.31 11.44 -16.95
CA ASN A 126 -7.66 10.86 -18.23
C ASN A 126 -8.14 9.41 -18.14
N ARG A 127 -8.10 8.81 -16.94
CA ARG A 127 -8.38 7.39 -16.74
C ARG A 127 -9.54 7.14 -15.79
N TYR A 128 -9.79 8.05 -14.86
CA TYR A 128 -10.73 7.84 -13.77
C TYR A 128 -11.72 8.99 -13.66
N VAL A 129 -12.96 8.64 -13.35
CA VAL A 129 -14.03 9.61 -13.07
C VAL A 129 -14.11 9.96 -11.58
N GLU A 130 -13.45 9.16 -10.74
CA GLU A 130 -13.43 9.35 -9.30
C GLU A 130 -12.15 8.76 -8.72
N ILE A 131 -11.58 9.44 -7.73
CA ILE A 131 -10.48 8.93 -6.92
C ILE A 131 -10.99 8.69 -5.50
N ILE A 132 -10.75 7.50 -4.98
CA ILE A 132 -11.15 7.10 -3.63
C ILE A 132 -9.87 6.85 -2.82
N LYS A 133 -9.75 7.47 -1.65
CA LYS A 133 -8.60 7.31 -0.77
C LYS A 133 -9.03 6.65 0.53
N LEU A 134 -8.57 5.44 0.75
CA LEU A 134 -8.82 4.69 1.97
C LEU A 134 -7.51 4.51 2.74
N ARG A 135 -7.58 4.29 4.04
CA ARG A 135 -6.39 4.12 4.86
C ARG A 135 -6.40 2.79 5.58
N TYR A 136 -5.21 2.26 5.74
CA TYR A 136 -4.93 1.07 6.51
C TYR A 136 -3.77 1.34 7.45
N SER A 137 -3.92 1.01 8.73
CA SER A 137 -2.88 1.21 9.73
C SER A 137 -2.33 -0.13 10.18
N PHE A 138 -1.01 -0.29 10.08
CA PHE A 138 -0.31 -1.39 10.71
C PHE A 138 -0.09 -1.03 12.18
N ASN A 139 -0.40 -1.96 13.06
CA ASN A 139 -0.26 -1.78 14.49
C ASN A 139 0.57 -2.90 15.08
N ASN A 140 1.61 -2.52 15.81
CA ASN A 140 2.45 -3.47 16.52
C ASN A 140 2.69 -2.92 17.93
N ASN A 141 2.35 -3.68 18.95
CA ASN A 141 2.47 -3.25 20.34
C ASN A 141 3.89 -3.40 20.92
N LYS A 142 4.82 -3.96 20.15
CA LYS A 142 6.19 -4.21 20.59
C LYS A 142 7.22 -3.37 19.83
N ILE A 143 6.94 -3.07 18.56
CA ILE A 143 7.90 -2.44 17.64
C ILE A 143 7.28 -1.16 17.10
N ASP A 144 7.80 0.00 17.55
CA ASP A 144 7.23 1.29 17.22
C ASP A 144 7.32 1.66 15.73
N TYR A 145 8.42 1.32 15.06
CA TYR A 145 8.55 1.63 13.63
C TYR A 145 7.58 0.84 12.75
N MET A 146 6.97 -0.23 13.26
CA MET A 146 5.94 -0.99 12.56
C MET A 146 4.52 -0.42 12.75
N ASN A 147 4.39 0.72 13.41
CA ASN A 147 3.12 1.44 13.54
C ASN A 147 3.10 2.58 12.53
N PHE A 148 2.46 2.35 11.40
CA PHE A 148 2.36 3.36 10.36
C PHE A 148 1.09 3.17 9.53
N THR A 149 0.71 4.21 8.82
CA THR A 149 -0.50 4.25 8.00
C THR A 149 -0.14 4.32 6.53
N ILE A 150 -0.86 3.52 5.75
CA ILE A 150 -0.78 3.51 4.28
C ILE A 150 -2.11 3.99 3.72
N GLU A 151 -2.04 4.88 2.74
CA GLU A 151 -3.20 5.30 1.97
C GLU A 151 -3.29 4.49 0.69
N LEU A 152 -4.41 3.81 0.53
CA LEU A 152 -4.76 3.06 -0.67
C LEU A 152 -5.54 4.01 -1.60
N VAL A 153 -4.97 4.31 -2.76
CA VAL A 153 -5.61 5.15 -3.76
C VAL A 153 -6.26 4.28 -4.81
N ILE A 154 -7.56 4.43 -4.98
CA ILE A 154 -8.39 3.67 -5.91
C ILE A 154 -8.93 4.63 -6.96
N GLY A 155 -8.78 4.27 -8.24
CA GLY A 155 -9.38 5.00 -9.35
C GLY A 155 -10.64 4.29 -9.85
N LYS A 156 -11.76 4.99 -9.98
CA LYS A 156 -12.99 4.46 -10.57
C LYS A 156 -13.04 4.86 -12.04
N LYS A 157 -13.20 3.88 -12.92
CA LYS A 157 -13.34 4.10 -14.35
C LYS A 157 -14.80 4.42 -14.73
N GLU A 158 -15.00 4.95 -15.95
CA GLU A 158 -16.34 5.26 -16.48
C GLU A 158 -17.29 4.06 -16.46
N ASP A 159 -16.77 2.85 -16.69
CA ASP A 159 -17.54 1.61 -16.65
C ASP A 159 -17.89 1.15 -15.22
N GLY A 160 -17.47 1.89 -14.21
CA GLY A 160 -17.69 1.57 -12.80
C GLY A 160 -16.62 0.68 -12.17
N LYS A 161 -15.64 0.22 -12.93
CA LYS A 161 -14.57 -0.63 -12.41
C LYS A 161 -13.64 0.17 -11.49
N HIS A 162 -13.41 -0.35 -10.28
CA HIS A 162 -12.48 0.21 -9.30
C HIS A 162 -11.11 -0.45 -9.47
N VAL A 163 -10.05 0.36 -9.58
CA VAL A 163 -8.68 -0.12 -9.82
C VAL A 163 -7.76 0.39 -8.74
N GLN A 164 -6.94 -0.47 -8.17
CA GLN A 164 -5.87 -0.04 -7.27
C GLN A 164 -4.85 0.77 -8.08
N TYR A 165 -4.74 2.06 -7.73
CA TYR A 165 -3.90 3.01 -8.45
C TYR A 165 -2.54 3.17 -7.80
N SER A 166 -2.50 3.45 -6.48
CA SER A 166 -1.23 3.60 -5.76
C SER A 166 -1.38 3.28 -4.28
N LEU A 167 -0.24 3.15 -3.63
CA LEU A 167 -0.10 3.11 -2.18
C LEU A 167 0.83 4.24 -1.76
N GLU A 168 0.46 4.96 -0.71
CA GLU A 168 1.25 6.08 -0.20
C GLU A 168 1.46 5.94 1.31
N TYR A 169 2.69 6.17 1.75
CA TYR A 169 3.00 6.24 3.16
C TYR A 169 2.57 7.59 3.71
N ILE A 170 1.75 7.57 4.75
CA ILE A 170 1.29 8.78 5.41
C ILE A 170 2.23 9.08 6.57
N LYS A 171 3.05 10.12 6.42
CA LYS A 171 3.92 10.58 7.49
C LYS A 171 3.06 11.17 8.61
N LYS A 172 3.35 10.76 9.85
CA LYS A 172 2.74 11.43 11.01
C LYS A 172 3.16 12.90 11.00
N ALA A 173 2.18 13.79 11.11
CA ALA A 173 2.50 15.19 11.37
C ALA A 173 3.29 15.26 12.68
N CYS A 174 4.44 15.96 12.65
CA CYS A 174 5.16 16.29 13.87
C CYS A 174 4.26 17.22 14.69
N SER A 175 3.73 16.68 15.78
CA SER A 175 3.05 17.52 16.77
C SER A 175 4.06 18.27 17.61
#